data_387cdba3a414ec0153f7b50955041c5a
#
_entry.id   387cdba3a414ec0153f7b50955041c5a
#
_cell.length_a   1.000
_cell.length_b   1.000
_cell.length_c   1.000
_cell.angle_alpha   90.00
_cell.angle_beta   90.00
_cell.angle_gamma   90.00
#
_symmetry.space_group_name_H-M   'P 1'
#
loop_
_entity.id
_entity.type
_entity.pdbx_description
1 polymer ?
#
loop_
_entity_poly.entity_id
_entity_poly.type
_entity_poly.pdbx_seq_one_letter_code
_entity_poly.pdbx_strand_id
1 'polypeptide(L)'
;MRSRCAPSTMTNADDAGDVGVLRSKRNATRYRILTQIAERQPAVSQREVADAIGVTSQAVSDYLKDLIDQDYVEKHGRGRYEVTNEGVDWLMSRTDELREFVDHVATDVIEEVDIDTALATAPITTGETVSRTMREGVMCATPGGTGNATAVAVTDAEAGEDVGITEFAGVLDYDLGMVTVLSVPQIQDGGSAALDPETIADAAADHDLVATAGTEALAAARAADVDPDIRFGTATAVREAATKGLDVCLLAVADQLSAHTGELRDGNVSYEVVDTAT
;
A
#
# COMPACT_ATOMS: atom_id res chain seq x y z
N MET A 1 -51.48 -22.21 6.62
CA MET A 1 -50.31 -21.67 5.94
C MET A 1 -49.32 -21.16 7.01
N ARG A 2 -48.29 -21.95 7.25
CA ARG A 2 -47.29 -21.59 8.27
C ARG A 2 -46.06 -21.01 7.55
N SER A 3 -45.80 -19.72 7.72
CA SER A 3 -44.65 -19.02 7.22
C SER A 3 -43.42 -19.43 8.06
N ARG A 4 -42.41 -20.02 7.44
CA ARG A 4 -41.14 -20.33 8.06
C ARG A 4 -40.27 -19.07 8.01
N CYS A 5 -39.96 -18.57 9.18
CA CYS A 5 -38.91 -17.56 9.38
C CYS A 5 -37.55 -18.22 9.16
N ALA A 6 -36.71 -17.68 8.27
CA ALA A 6 -35.33 -18.09 8.10
C ALA A 6 -34.50 -17.61 9.30
N PRO A 7 -33.51 -18.37 9.78
CA PRO A 7 -32.64 -17.90 10.87
C PRO A 7 -31.66 -16.86 10.32
N SER A 8 -31.64 -15.71 10.98
CA SER A 8 -30.58 -14.71 10.86
C SER A 8 -29.26 -15.35 11.27
N THR A 9 -28.28 -15.33 10.40
CA THR A 9 -26.88 -15.63 10.72
C THR A 9 -26.37 -14.56 11.69
N MET A 10 -26.33 -14.88 12.97
CA MET A 10 -25.55 -14.17 13.95
C MET A 10 -24.07 -14.44 13.61
N THR A 11 -23.36 -13.43 13.13
CA THR A 11 -21.89 -13.41 13.09
C THR A 11 -21.45 -13.38 14.56
N ASN A 12 -20.82 -14.46 14.99
CA ASN A 12 -20.32 -14.59 16.37
C ASN A 12 -19.17 -13.59 16.57
N ALA A 13 -19.31 -12.75 17.58
CA ALA A 13 -18.24 -11.89 18.12
C ALA A 13 -17.09 -12.71 18.78
N ASP A 14 -17.15 -14.03 18.76
CA ASP A 14 -16.12 -14.94 19.30
C ASP A 14 -14.98 -15.26 18.29
N ASP A 15 -15.04 -14.79 17.05
CA ASP A 15 -14.07 -15.15 16.02
C ASP A 15 -12.84 -14.20 15.96
N ALA A 16 -12.94 -13.00 16.53
CA ALA A 16 -11.85 -12.00 16.54
C ALA A 16 -10.67 -12.38 17.47
N GLY A 17 -10.83 -13.37 18.35
CA GLY A 17 -9.78 -13.84 19.28
C GLY A 17 -9.00 -15.08 18.84
N ASP A 18 -9.37 -15.72 17.73
CA ASP A 18 -8.84 -17.03 17.35
C ASP A 18 -7.82 -16.97 16.20
N VAL A 19 -6.71 -16.27 16.43
CA VAL A 19 -5.61 -16.21 15.45
C VAL A 19 -4.91 -17.55 15.36
N GLY A 20 -5.01 -18.20 14.20
CA GLY A 20 -4.46 -19.54 13.96
C GLY A 20 -2.99 -19.70 14.33
N VAL A 21 -2.17 -18.65 14.15
CA VAL A 21 -0.74 -18.64 14.53
C VAL A 21 -0.54 -18.63 16.03
N LEU A 22 -1.35 -17.91 16.80
CA LEU A 22 -1.24 -17.75 18.25
C LEU A 22 -1.88 -18.91 19.02
N ARG A 23 -2.72 -19.74 18.37
CA ARG A 23 -3.43 -20.86 18.96
C ARG A 23 -2.53 -21.89 19.63
N SER A 24 -1.33 -22.08 19.10
CA SER A 24 -0.38 -23.03 19.67
C SER A 24 1.06 -22.70 19.33
N LYS A 25 1.97 -23.09 20.23
CA LYS A 25 3.42 -23.00 19.95
C LYS A 25 3.81 -23.68 18.63
N ARG A 26 3.10 -24.76 18.25
CA ARG A 26 3.34 -25.47 16.99
C ARG A 26 3.05 -24.59 15.79
N ASN A 27 1.90 -23.91 15.77
CA ASN A 27 1.51 -23.02 14.68
C ASN A 27 2.45 -21.81 14.57
N ALA A 28 2.78 -21.20 15.70
CA ALA A 28 3.76 -20.10 15.72
C ALA A 28 5.14 -20.51 15.18
N THR A 29 5.58 -21.73 15.52
CA THR A 29 6.86 -22.25 15.01
C THR A 29 6.80 -22.54 13.51
N ARG A 30 5.70 -23.10 13.01
CA ARG A 30 5.48 -23.34 11.56
C ARG A 30 5.51 -22.01 10.78
N TYR A 31 4.80 -21.02 11.26
CA TYR A 31 4.80 -19.68 10.65
C TYR A 31 6.22 -19.10 10.58
N ARG A 32 6.98 -19.15 11.68
CA ARG A 32 8.37 -18.69 11.72
C ARG A 32 9.29 -19.46 10.78
N ILE A 33 9.13 -20.78 10.64
CA ILE A 33 9.91 -21.61 9.72
C ILE A 33 9.64 -21.20 8.29
N LEU A 34 8.38 -21.08 7.88
CA LEU A 34 7.99 -20.68 6.53
C LEU A 34 8.49 -19.25 6.20
N THR A 35 8.35 -18.31 7.14
CA THR A 35 8.89 -16.96 6.98
C THR A 35 10.40 -16.99 6.73
N GLN A 36 11.17 -17.79 7.50
CA GLN A 36 12.61 -17.89 7.33
C GLN A 36 13.02 -18.56 6.01
N ILE A 37 12.22 -19.47 5.47
CA ILE A 37 12.47 -20.09 4.17
C ILE A 37 12.15 -19.05 3.06
N ALA A 38 11.02 -18.36 3.14
CA ALA A 38 10.61 -17.36 2.16
C ALA A 38 11.61 -16.18 2.07
N GLU A 39 12.08 -15.69 3.21
CA GLU A 39 13.03 -14.57 3.32
C GLU A 39 14.41 -14.87 2.68
N ARG A 40 14.82 -16.15 2.62
CA ARG A 40 16.15 -16.57 2.19
C ARG A 40 16.18 -17.33 0.87
N GLN A 41 15.16 -17.16 0.03
CA GLN A 41 15.18 -17.77 -1.30
C GLN A 41 16.41 -17.36 -2.14
N PRO A 42 16.87 -18.20 -3.08
CA PRO A 42 16.14 -19.34 -3.69
C PRO A 42 16.13 -20.65 -2.89
N ALA A 43 16.99 -20.88 -1.91
CA ALA A 43 16.92 -22.12 -1.13
C ALA A 43 17.76 -22.05 0.15
N VAL A 44 17.16 -22.41 1.28
CA VAL A 44 17.77 -22.40 2.62
C VAL A 44 17.94 -23.81 3.17
N SER A 45 18.97 -24.03 3.99
CA SER A 45 19.18 -25.31 4.68
C SER A 45 18.44 -25.37 6.01
N GLN A 46 18.12 -26.59 6.44
CA GLN A 46 17.52 -26.85 7.75
C GLN A 46 18.31 -26.22 8.92
N ARG A 47 19.61 -26.20 8.84
CA ARG A 47 20.47 -25.61 9.87
C ARG A 47 20.35 -24.09 9.95
N GLU A 48 20.35 -23.42 8.79
CA GLU A 48 20.15 -21.98 8.72
C GLU A 48 18.80 -21.54 9.30
N VAL A 49 17.72 -22.32 9.03
CA VAL A 49 16.40 -22.09 9.64
C VAL A 49 16.45 -22.29 11.15
N ALA A 50 17.08 -23.40 11.63
CA ALA A 50 17.17 -23.72 13.04
C ALA A 50 17.91 -22.63 13.83
N ASP A 51 19.04 -22.15 13.29
CA ASP A 51 19.84 -21.09 13.89
C ASP A 51 19.06 -19.76 13.95
N ALA A 52 18.29 -19.44 12.90
CA ALA A 52 17.52 -18.21 12.81
C ALA A 52 16.36 -18.13 13.81
N ILE A 53 15.67 -19.24 14.08
CA ILE A 53 14.51 -19.24 14.99
C ILE A 53 14.81 -19.70 16.40
N GLY A 54 16.06 -20.12 16.67
CA GLY A 54 16.52 -20.51 18.00
C GLY A 54 15.99 -21.88 18.46
N VAL A 55 15.88 -22.85 17.55
CA VAL A 55 15.46 -24.24 17.85
C VAL A 55 16.49 -25.24 17.36
N THR A 56 16.33 -26.51 17.73
CA THR A 56 17.24 -27.56 17.27
C THR A 56 16.95 -27.96 15.82
N SER A 57 18.00 -28.33 15.08
CA SER A 57 17.81 -28.86 13.71
C SER A 57 16.88 -30.07 13.65
N GLN A 58 16.84 -30.91 14.69
CA GLN A 58 15.92 -32.05 14.76
C GLN A 58 14.45 -31.56 14.81
N ALA A 59 14.16 -30.55 15.63
CA ALA A 59 12.81 -29.97 15.69
C ALA A 59 12.39 -29.39 14.35
N VAL A 60 13.28 -28.65 13.66
CA VAL A 60 13.00 -28.10 12.31
C VAL A 60 12.75 -29.25 11.32
N SER A 61 13.49 -30.35 11.40
CA SER A 61 13.28 -31.53 10.53
C SER A 61 11.87 -32.10 10.62
N ASP A 62 11.30 -32.15 11.81
CA ASP A 62 9.96 -32.71 12.03
C ASP A 62 8.89 -31.74 11.46
N TYR A 63 9.06 -30.42 11.65
CA TYR A 63 8.18 -29.42 11.03
C TYR A 63 8.28 -29.41 9.50
N LEU A 64 9.48 -29.53 8.94
CA LEU A 64 9.69 -29.57 7.49
C LEU A 64 9.00 -30.75 6.82
N LYS A 65 8.95 -31.91 7.47
CA LYS A 65 8.17 -33.06 6.97
C LYS A 65 6.69 -32.71 6.86
N ASP A 66 6.12 -32.16 7.95
CA ASP A 66 4.70 -31.76 7.95
C ASP A 66 4.40 -30.69 6.89
N LEU A 67 5.33 -29.73 6.67
CA LEU A 67 5.15 -28.67 5.70
C LEU A 67 5.27 -29.15 4.25
N ILE A 68 6.14 -30.16 4.00
CA ILE A 68 6.25 -30.82 2.71
C ILE A 68 5.00 -31.68 2.45
N ASP A 69 4.52 -32.44 3.45
CA ASP A 69 3.32 -33.25 3.32
C ASP A 69 2.05 -32.41 3.04
N GLN A 70 2.09 -31.11 3.33
CA GLN A 70 1.02 -30.14 3.06
C GLN A 70 1.29 -29.27 1.83
N ASP A 71 2.30 -29.59 1.05
CA ASP A 71 2.72 -28.85 -0.15
C ASP A 71 3.10 -27.37 0.08
N TYR A 72 3.41 -26.96 1.32
CA TYR A 72 3.85 -25.59 1.62
C TYR A 72 5.34 -25.35 1.40
N VAL A 73 6.14 -26.41 1.34
CA VAL A 73 7.58 -26.36 1.16
C VAL A 73 8.01 -27.48 0.19
N GLU A 74 8.88 -27.14 -0.75
CA GLU A 74 9.57 -28.10 -1.59
C GLU A 74 11.01 -28.33 -1.11
N LYS A 75 11.46 -29.59 -1.28
CA LYS A 75 12.83 -30.00 -0.99
C LYS A 75 13.65 -30.13 -2.26
N HIS A 76 14.67 -29.32 -2.37
CA HIS A 76 15.65 -29.39 -3.47
C HIS A 76 16.88 -30.24 -3.09
N GLY A 77 17.70 -30.56 -4.09
CA GLY A 77 18.93 -31.33 -3.87
C GLY A 77 19.84 -30.70 -2.79
N ARG A 78 20.62 -31.58 -2.09
CA ARG A 78 21.54 -31.20 -1.02
C ARG A 78 20.87 -30.64 0.25
N GLY A 79 19.61 -30.97 0.53
CA GLY A 79 18.92 -30.58 1.74
C GLY A 79 18.58 -29.09 1.81
N ARG A 80 18.26 -28.50 0.69
CA ARG A 80 17.73 -27.15 0.56
C ARG A 80 16.21 -27.17 0.45
N TYR A 81 15.55 -26.13 0.97
CA TYR A 81 14.11 -25.98 1.05
C TYR A 81 13.69 -24.64 0.47
N GLU A 82 12.54 -24.62 -0.20
CA GLU A 82 11.93 -23.46 -0.84
C GLU A 82 10.43 -23.45 -0.54
N VAL A 83 9.83 -22.25 -0.39
CA VAL A 83 8.39 -22.11 -0.18
C VAL A 83 7.68 -22.22 -1.52
N THR A 84 6.58 -22.99 -1.57
CA THR A 84 5.70 -23.10 -2.73
C THR A 84 4.71 -21.94 -2.79
N ASN A 85 3.94 -21.82 -3.87
CA ASN A 85 2.86 -20.84 -3.97
C ASN A 85 1.81 -21.07 -2.87
N GLU A 86 1.45 -22.33 -2.59
CA GLU A 86 0.53 -22.69 -1.51
C GLU A 86 1.08 -22.28 -0.14
N GLY A 87 2.40 -22.38 0.05
CA GLY A 87 3.08 -21.93 1.26
C GLY A 87 3.05 -20.42 1.41
N VAL A 88 3.20 -19.68 0.30
CA VAL A 88 3.08 -18.21 0.28
C VAL A 88 1.65 -17.79 0.60
N ASP A 89 0.64 -18.40 -0.03
CA ASP A 89 -0.78 -18.10 0.21
C ASP A 89 -1.16 -18.38 1.68
N TRP A 90 -0.64 -19.47 2.25
CA TRP A 90 -0.82 -19.77 3.67
C TRP A 90 -0.17 -18.70 4.57
N LEU A 91 1.05 -18.24 4.25
CA LEU A 91 1.72 -17.16 5.00
C LEU A 91 0.92 -15.84 4.92
N MET A 92 0.44 -15.47 3.75
CA MET A 92 -0.39 -14.26 3.55
C MET A 92 -1.64 -14.32 4.42
N SER A 93 -2.42 -15.41 4.33
CA SER A 93 -3.63 -15.59 5.13
C SER A 93 -3.35 -15.51 6.64
N ARG A 94 -2.27 -16.13 7.13
CA ARG A 94 -1.90 -16.08 8.56
C ARG A 94 -1.37 -14.69 8.99
N THR A 95 -0.75 -13.97 8.08
CA THR A 95 -0.29 -12.59 8.34
C THR A 95 -1.48 -11.63 8.46
N ASP A 96 -2.49 -11.82 7.63
CA ASP A 96 -3.69 -10.99 7.68
C ASP A 96 -4.50 -11.24 8.98
N GLU A 97 -4.65 -12.51 9.41
CA GLU A 97 -5.24 -12.82 10.73
C GLU A 97 -4.47 -12.16 11.89
N LEU A 98 -3.13 -12.11 11.81
CA LEU A 98 -2.31 -11.44 12.82
C LEU A 98 -2.51 -9.92 12.82
N ARG A 99 -2.66 -9.31 11.65
CA ARG A 99 -2.96 -7.87 11.54
C ARG A 99 -4.31 -7.55 12.15
N GLU A 100 -5.36 -8.26 11.76
CA GLU A 100 -6.71 -8.08 12.33
C GLU A 100 -6.70 -8.21 13.85
N PHE A 101 -5.94 -9.17 14.39
CA PHE A 101 -5.82 -9.35 15.84
C PHE A 101 -5.08 -8.19 16.50
N VAL A 102 -3.98 -7.71 15.91
CA VAL A 102 -3.23 -6.56 16.44
C VAL A 102 -4.09 -5.32 16.42
N ASP A 103 -4.81 -5.08 15.33
CA ASP A 103 -5.73 -3.95 15.18
C ASP A 103 -6.87 -4.03 16.22
N HIS A 104 -7.46 -5.21 16.40
CA HIS A 104 -8.47 -5.43 17.47
C HIS A 104 -7.90 -5.15 18.86
N VAL A 105 -6.70 -5.64 19.17
CA VAL A 105 -6.07 -5.39 20.49
C VAL A 105 -5.76 -3.91 20.68
N ALA A 106 -5.25 -3.23 19.64
CA ALA A 106 -4.93 -1.81 19.71
C ALA A 106 -6.20 -0.97 19.93
N THR A 107 -7.24 -1.23 19.13
CA THR A 107 -8.46 -0.42 19.11
C THR A 107 -9.41 -0.77 20.27
N ASP A 108 -9.68 -2.08 20.49
CA ASP A 108 -10.78 -2.51 21.36
C ASP A 108 -10.31 -2.93 22.76
N VAL A 109 -9.01 -3.30 22.94
CA VAL A 109 -8.50 -3.79 24.23
C VAL A 109 -7.64 -2.75 24.93
N ILE A 110 -6.76 -2.05 24.19
CA ILE A 110 -5.84 -1.04 24.75
C ILE A 110 -6.49 0.34 24.74
N GLU A 111 -7.59 0.51 23.98
CA GLU A 111 -8.25 1.81 23.75
C GLU A 111 -7.24 2.85 23.23
N GLU A 112 -6.35 2.41 22.32
CA GLU A 112 -5.44 3.32 21.65
C GLU A 112 -6.27 4.28 20.79
N VAL A 113 -6.28 5.55 21.18
CA VAL A 113 -6.99 6.58 20.41
C VAL A 113 -6.22 6.80 19.14
N ASP A 114 -6.74 6.32 18.03
CA ASP A 114 -6.18 6.59 16.70
C ASP A 114 -6.40 8.08 16.40
N ILE A 115 -5.31 8.84 16.46
CA ILE A 115 -5.30 10.27 16.13
C ILE A 115 -4.62 10.43 14.79
N ASP A 116 -5.38 10.88 13.81
CA ASP A 116 -4.85 11.28 12.50
C ASP A 116 -4.78 12.82 12.42
N THR A 117 -4.10 13.33 11.40
CA THR A 117 -3.92 14.76 11.20
C THR A 117 -4.63 15.20 9.92
N ALA A 118 -5.39 16.29 10.02
CA ALA A 118 -6.05 16.92 8.88
C ALA A 118 -5.73 18.43 8.84
N LEU A 119 -5.93 19.06 7.69
CA LEU A 119 -5.86 20.50 7.52
C LEU A 119 -7.24 21.12 7.82
N ALA A 120 -7.31 22.03 8.78
CA ALA A 120 -8.54 22.73 9.13
C ALA A 120 -8.95 23.70 8.00
N THR A 121 -10.17 23.60 7.49
CA THR A 121 -10.68 24.50 6.45
C THR A 121 -11.29 25.80 7.00
N ALA A 122 -11.59 25.82 8.30
CA ALA A 122 -12.10 26.95 9.09
C ALA A 122 -11.71 26.71 10.57
N PRO A 123 -11.88 27.70 11.47
CA PRO A 123 -11.60 27.48 12.89
C PRO A 123 -12.37 26.30 13.48
N ILE A 124 -11.64 25.42 14.16
CA ILE A 124 -12.14 24.20 14.79
C ILE A 124 -11.75 24.24 16.27
N THR A 125 -12.65 23.77 17.13
CA THR A 125 -12.38 23.63 18.59
C THR A 125 -12.35 22.17 18.99
N THR A 126 -11.54 21.86 20.00
CA THR A 126 -11.46 20.52 20.60
C THR A 126 -12.84 20.01 21.00
N GLY A 127 -13.15 18.77 20.64
CA GLY A 127 -14.45 18.12 20.87
C GLY A 127 -15.49 18.41 19.79
N GLU A 128 -15.19 19.24 18.80
CA GLU A 128 -16.11 19.53 17.70
C GLU A 128 -16.14 18.38 16.70
N THR A 129 -17.35 18.05 16.21
CA THR A 129 -17.51 17.10 15.12
C THR A 129 -17.16 17.79 13.80
N VAL A 130 -16.28 17.16 13.02
CA VAL A 130 -15.82 17.66 11.72
C VAL A 130 -16.18 16.70 10.60
N SER A 131 -16.40 17.21 9.40
CA SER A 131 -16.49 16.44 8.18
C SER A 131 -15.10 16.26 7.57
N ARG A 132 -14.77 15.05 7.16
CA ARG A 132 -13.49 14.71 6.49
C ARG A 132 -13.65 14.67 4.98
N THR A 133 -12.73 15.27 4.26
CA THR A 133 -12.66 15.23 2.79
C THR A 133 -11.21 15.20 2.33
N MET A 134 -10.96 14.54 1.19
CA MET A 134 -9.66 14.65 0.51
C MET A 134 -9.73 15.81 -0.47
N ARG A 135 -8.77 16.74 -0.40
CA ARG A 135 -8.65 17.86 -1.33
C ARG A 135 -7.20 18.07 -1.69
N GLU A 136 -6.88 18.14 -2.97
CA GLU A 136 -5.50 18.34 -3.45
C GLU A 136 -4.50 17.37 -2.79
N GLY A 137 -4.91 16.10 -2.59
CA GLY A 137 -4.08 15.08 -1.96
C GLY A 137 -3.91 15.20 -0.44
N VAL A 138 -4.62 16.13 0.21
CA VAL A 138 -4.51 16.38 1.65
C VAL A 138 -5.84 16.09 2.35
N MET A 139 -5.78 15.42 3.51
CA MET A 139 -6.94 15.25 4.37
C MET A 139 -7.35 16.62 4.94
N CYS A 140 -8.58 17.03 4.71
CA CYS A 140 -9.16 18.26 5.23
C CYS A 140 -10.25 17.97 6.25
N ALA A 141 -10.29 18.78 7.32
CA ALA A 141 -11.34 18.80 8.33
C ALA A 141 -12.16 20.09 8.21
N THR A 142 -13.46 19.95 8.07
CA THR A 142 -14.39 21.09 8.01
C THR A 142 -15.36 21.02 9.20
N PRO A 143 -15.59 22.12 9.97
CA PRO A 143 -16.54 22.14 11.05
C PRO A 143 -17.93 21.66 10.64
N GLY A 144 -18.59 20.89 11.52
CA GLY A 144 -19.92 20.34 11.30
C GLY A 144 -19.90 18.94 10.65
N GLY A 145 -20.63 18.01 11.22
CA GLY A 145 -20.70 16.59 10.83
C GLY A 145 -21.69 16.30 9.71
N THR A 146 -21.70 17.07 8.63
CA THR A 146 -22.68 16.92 7.51
C THR A 146 -22.19 16.05 6.36
N GLY A 147 -20.93 15.63 6.36
CA GLY A 147 -20.33 14.78 5.33
C GLY A 147 -20.59 13.28 5.53
N ASN A 148 -20.26 12.46 4.51
CA ASN A 148 -20.33 11.00 4.58
C ASN A 148 -19.26 10.41 5.49
N ALA A 149 -18.17 11.12 5.73
CA ALA A 149 -17.10 10.76 6.64
C ALA A 149 -16.92 11.86 7.68
N THR A 150 -16.92 11.49 8.95
CA THR A 150 -16.80 12.44 10.09
C THR A 150 -15.72 11.98 11.05
N ALA A 151 -15.29 12.90 11.92
CA ALA A 151 -14.40 12.66 13.03
C ALA A 151 -14.68 13.66 14.16
N VAL A 152 -13.98 13.54 15.29
CA VAL A 152 -13.99 14.49 16.39
C VAL A 152 -12.61 15.12 16.52
N ALA A 153 -12.54 16.45 16.61
CA ALA A 153 -11.29 17.17 16.80
C ALA A 153 -10.74 16.96 18.22
N VAL A 154 -9.45 16.69 18.33
CA VAL A 154 -8.74 16.56 19.64
C VAL A 154 -7.83 17.74 19.95
N THR A 155 -7.63 18.65 18.99
CA THR A 155 -6.91 19.91 19.16
C THR A 155 -7.73 21.07 18.61
N ASP A 156 -7.45 22.31 19.10
CA ASP A 156 -7.94 23.52 18.45
C ASP A 156 -7.07 23.84 17.22
N ALA A 157 -7.65 24.45 16.19
CA ALA A 157 -6.93 24.89 15.00
C ALA A 157 -7.62 26.07 14.32
N GLU A 158 -6.85 27.02 13.77
CA GLU A 158 -7.35 28.04 12.88
C GLU A 158 -7.39 27.52 11.43
N ALA A 159 -8.06 28.23 10.54
CA ALA A 159 -8.10 27.87 9.12
C ALA A 159 -6.70 27.78 8.51
N GLY A 160 -6.36 26.66 7.91
CA GLY A 160 -5.04 26.38 7.30
C GLY A 160 -4.01 25.79 8.26
N GLU A 161 -4.37 25.53 9.52
CA GLU A 161 -3.52 24.85 10.50
C GLU A 161 -3.84 23.35 10.56
N ASP A 162 -2.91 22.56 11.11
CA ASP A 162 -3.10 21.15 11.39
C ASP A 162 -4.01 20.92 12.59
N VAL A 163 -4.92 19.97 12.47
CA VAL A 163 -5.85 19.56 13.53
C VAL A 163 -5.77 18.06 13.73
N GLY A 164 -5.61 17.63 14.98
CA GLY A 164 -5.73 16.23 15.37
C GLY A 164 -7.20 15.80 15.36
N ILE A 165 -7.50 14.66 14.74
CA ILE A 165 -8.85 14.12 14.64
C ILE A 165 -8.89 12.64 15.05
N THR A 166 -9.99 12.21 15.62
CA THR A 166 -10.23 10.84 16.12
C THR A 166 -11.70 10.44 15.95
N GLU A 167 -12.10 9.29 16.50
CA GLU A 167 -13.48 8.78 16.44
C GLU A 167 -14.05 8.80 15.02
N PHE A 168 -13.35 8.13 14.11
CA PHE A 168 -13.69 8.11 12.70
C PHE A 168 -15.00 7.38 12.44
N ALA A 169 -15.92 8.02 11.70
CA ALA A 169 -17.19 7.43 11.31
C ALA A 169 -17.45 7.66 9.82
N GLY A 170 -18.15 6.71 9.19
CA GLY A 170 -18.45 6.76 7.77
C GLY A 170 -17.26 6.38 6.88
N VAL A 171 -17.41 6.54 5.58
CA VAL A 171 -16.41 6.21 4.57
C VAL A 171 -15.98 7.49 3.86
N LEU A 172 -14.67 7.68 3.78
CA LEU A 172 -14.10 8.74 2.99
C LEU A 172 -14.27 8.39 1.51
N ASP A 173 -15.06 9.17 0.79
CA ASP A 173 -15.39 8.97 -0.62
C ASP A 173 -14.54 9.93 -1.46
N TYR A 174 -13.57 9.38 -2.18
CA TYR A 174 -12.78 10.08 -3.20
C TYR A 174 -12.27 9.08 -4.23
N ASP A 175 -12.15 9.53 -5.46
CA ASP A 175 -11.61 8.73 -6.54
C ASP A 175 -10.08 8.71 -6.48
N LEU A 176 -9.48 7.58 -6.84
CA LEU A 176 -8.03 7.50 -7.05
C LEU A 176 -7.67 8.29 -8.32
N GLY A 177 -6.53 8.96 -8.29
CA GLY A 177 -6.02 9.63 -9.48
C GLY A 177 -5.51 8.65 -10.54
N MET A 178 -5.40 9.13 -11.77
CA MET A 178 -4.82 8.43 -12.90
C MET A 178 -3.40 8.91 -13.15
N VAL A 179 -2.53 8.03 -13.63
CA VAL A 179 -1.17 8.39 -14.04
C VAL A 179 -1.00 8.22 -15.54
N THR A 180 -0.73 9.33 -16.25
CA THR A 180 -0.32 9.29 -17.65
C THR A 180 1.20 9.26 -17.74
N VAL A 181 1.74 8.18 -18.25
CA VAL A 181 3.20 7.98 -18.37
C VAL A 181 3.64 8.28 -19.79
N LEU A 182 4.40 9.34 -19.98
CA LEU A 182 5.03 9.70 -21.25
C LEU A 182 6.42 9.04 -21.32
N SER A 183 6.60 8.16 -22.29
CA SER A 183 7.87 7.47 -22.50
C SER A 183 8.87 8.38 -23.19
N VAL A 184 10.01 8.65 -22.54
CA VAL A 184 11.09 9.47 -23.09
C VAL A 184 12.21 8.55 -23.56
N PRO A 185 12.63 8.60 -24.85
CA PRO A 185 13.75 7.83 -25.36
C PRO A 185 15.05 8.13 -24.59
N GLN A 186 15.94 7.16 -24.53
CA GLN A 186 17.30 7.38 -24.04
C GLN A 186 18.06 8.31 -25.00
N ILE A 187 19.12 8.96 -24.50
CA ILE A 187 19.89 9.93 -25.29
C ILE A 187 20.43 9.35 -26.60
N GLN A 188 20.80 8.05 -26.62
CA GLN A 188 21.26 7.34 -27.80
C GLN A 188 20.17 7.12 -28.87
N ASP A 189 18.90 7.20 -28.48
CA ASP A 189 17.73 7.02 -29.31
C ASP A 189 17.00 8.36 -29.59
N GLY A 190 17.70 9.47 -29.37
CA GLY A 190 17.23 10.83 -29.62
C GLY A 190 16.93 11.64 -28.36
N GLY A 191 16.73 10.98 -27.21
CA GLY A 191 16.51 11.66 -25.94
C GLY A 191 15.29 12.58 -25.95
N SER A 192 15.38 13.72 -25.23
CA SER A 192 14.33 14.73 -25.16
C SER A 192 14.00 15.37 -26.52
N ALA A 193 14.94 15.38 -27.47
CA ALA A 193 14.72 15.99 -28.79
C ALA A 193 13.81 15.15 -29.71
N ALA A 194 13.54 13.89 -29.36
CA ALA A 194 12.63 13.02 -30.08
C ALA A 194 11.14 13.25 -29.74
N LEU A 195 10.86 14.11 -28.75
CA LEU A 195 9.50 14.42 -28.32
C LEU A 195 9.05 15.78 -28.84
N ASP A 196 7.76 15.89 -29.10
CA ASP A 196 7.11 17.16 -29.38
C ASP A 196 6.81 17.92 -28.08
N PRO A 197 7.38 19.14 -27.88
CA PRO A 197 7.13 19.94 -26.70
C PRO A 197 5.64 20.32 -26.51
N GLU A 198 4.86 20.51 -27.60
CA GLU A 198 3.44 20.85 -27.50
C GLU A 198 2.65 19.68 -26.87
N THR A 199 2.95 18.43 -27.25
CA THR A 199 2.34 17.24 -26.68
C THR A 199 2.61 17.11 -25.18
N ILE A 200 3.83 17.47 -24.73
CA ILE A 200 4.19 17.46 -23.31
C ILE A 200 3.44 18.56 -22.55
N ALA A 201 3.39 19.77 -23.11
CA ALA A 201 2.72 20.90 -22.49
C ALA A 201 1.20 20.65 -22.33
N ASP A 202 0.56 20.09 -23.36
CA ASP A 202 -0.86 19.72 -23.32
C ASP A 202 -1.13 18.66 -22.24
N ALA A 203 -0.32 17.60 -22.23
CA ALA A 203 -0.45 16.56 -21.19
C ALA A 203 -0.21 17.11 -19.77
N ALA A 204 0.77 18.00 -19.59
CA ALA A 204 1.03 18.63 -18.31
C ALA A 204 -0.14 19.51 -17.83
N ALA A 205 -0.80 20.20 -18.75
CA ALA A 205 -1.91 21.10 -18.43
C ALA A 205 -3.20 20.36 -17.98
N ASP A 206 -3.36 19.11 -18.39
CA ASP A 206 -4.54 18.27 -18.07
C ASP A 206 -4.38 17.49 -16.74
N HIS A 207 -3.24 17.64 -16.03
CA HIS A 207 -2.96 16.91 -14.80
C HIS A 207 -2.67 17.87 -13.62
N ASP A 208 -2.90 17.35 -12.40
CA ASP A 208 -2.66 18.11 -11.16
C ASP A 208 -1.16 18.28 -10.86
N LEU A 209 -0.35 17.27 -11.20
CA LEU A 209 1.09 17.23 -10.93
C LEU A 209 1.87 16.74 -12.14
N VAL A 210 3.08 17.29 -12.31
CA VAL A 210 4.06 16.80 -13.30
C VAL A 210 5.27 16.22 -12.59
N ALA A 211 5.65 15.01 -12.99
CA ALA A 211 6.80 14.30 -12.45
C ALA A 211 7.80 13.93 -13.55
N THR A 212 9.10 14.00 -13.25
CA THR A 212 10.16 13.63 -14.20
C THR A 212 11.10 12.59 -13.61
N ALA A 213 11.35 11.49 -14.34
CA ALA A 213 12.26 10.42 -13.98
C ALA A 213 13.37 10.29 -15.05
N GLY A 214 14.56 10.76 -14.69
CA GLY A 214 15.73 10.79 -15.57
C GLY A 214 16.03 12.17 -16.16
N THR A 215 17.27 12.32 -16.63
CA THR A 215 17.78 13.60 -17.14
C THR A 215 17.10 14.01 -18.44
N GLU A 216 16.86 13.05 -19.35
CA GLU A 216 16.19 13.27 -20.62
C GLU A 216 14.72 13.70 -20.41
N ALA A 217 14.04 13.11 -19.42
CA ALA A 217 12.69 13.48 -19.04
C ALA A 217 12.62 14.93 -18.51
N LEU A 218 13.56 15.31 -17.65
CA LEU A 218 13.66 16.70 -17.17
C LEU A 218 13.99 17.68 -18.33
N ALA A 219 14.85 17.28 -19.27
CA ALA A 219 15.17 18.11 -20.43
C ALA A 219 13.96 18.28 -21.34
N ALA A 220 13.16 17.23 -21.53
CA ALA A 220 11.92 17.26 -22.30
C ALA A 220 10.87 18.19 -21.68
N ALA A 221 10.64 18.11 -20.35
CA ALA A 221 9.74 18.99 -19.63
C ALA A 221 10.16 20.48 -19.78
N ARG A 222 11.45 20.77 -19.63
CA ARG A 222 11.99 22.14 -19.82
C ARG A 222 11.86 22.65 -21.24
N ALA A 223 12.02 21.78 -22.24
CA ALA A 223 11.84 22.16 -23.65
C ALA A 223 10.38 22.53 -23.94
N ALA A 224 9.44 21.98 -23.18
CA ALA A 224 8.01 22.29 -23.22
C ALA A 224 7.60 23.47 -22.31
N ASP A 225 8.56 24.14 -21.66
CA ASP A 225 8.32 25.22 -20.67
C ASP A 225 7.50 24.73 -19.45
N VAL A 226 7.63 23.42 -19.09
CA VAL A 226 6.99 22.78 -17.94
C VAL A 226 8.00 22.64 -16.81
N ASP A 227 7.67 23.17 -15.62
CA ASP A 227 8.47 22.98 -14.41
C ASP A 227 7.88 21.82 -13.58
N PRO A 228 8.56 20.66 -13.49
CA PRO A 228 8.01 19.51 -12.81
C PRO A 228 7.99 19.70 -11.29
N ASP A 229 6.89 19.27 -10.65
CA ASP A 229 6.69 19.28 -9.19
C ASP A 229 7.56 18.22 -8.50
N ILE A 230 7.74 17.06 -9.16
CA ILE A 230 8.44 15.90 -8.60
C ILE A 230 9.62 15.52 -9.50
N ARG A 231 10.85 15.48 -8.90
CA ARG A 231 12.10 15.14 -9.62
C ARG A 231 12.90 14.03 -8.95
N PHE A 232 12.61 13.72 -7.70
CA PHE A 232 13.32 12.71 -6.90
C PHE A 232 12.34 11.82 -6.17
N GLY A 233 12.70 10.54 -6.00
CA GLY A 233 11.80 9.54 -5.40
C GLY A 233 10.51 9.33 -6.21
N THR A 234 10.57 9.57 -7.51
CA THR A 234 9.43 9.76 -8.41
C THR A 234 8.48 8.56 -8.38
N ALA A 235 8.99 7.32 -8.37
CA ALA A 235 8.14 6.14 -8.40
C ALA A 235 7.19 6.07 -7.18
N THR A 236 7.71 6.28 -5.98
CA THR A 236 6.92 6.29 -4.75
C THR A 236 6.03 7.53 -4.65
N ALA A 237 6.56 8.71 -5.02
CA ALA A 237 5.82 9.96 -4.92
C ALA A 237 4.61 10.02 -5.88
N VAL A 238 4.77 9.54 -7.12
CA VAL A 238 3.68 9.47 -8.11
C VAL A 238 2.60 8.49 -7.64
N ARG A 239 2.99 7.33 -7.12
CA ARG A 239 2.04 6.37 -6.53
C ARG A 239 1.29 7.02 -5.35
N GLU A 240 2.00 7.69 -4.45
CA GLU A 240 1.39 8.36 -3.29
C GLU A 240 0.41 9.44 -3.72
N ALA A 241 0.77 10.31 -4.67
CA ALA A 241 -0.11 11.35 -5.20
C ALA A 241 -1.39 10.76 -5.80
N ALA A 242 -1.25 9.75 -6.66
CA ALA A 242 -2.40 9.11 -7.29
C ALA A 242 -3.30 8.35 -6.28
N THR A 243 -2.74 7.73 -5.26
CA THR A 243 -3.54 7.10 -4.18
C THR A 243 -4.29 8.13 -3.33
N LYS A 244 -3.89 9.40 -3.37
CA LYS A 244 -4.57 10.53 -2.71
C LYS A 244 -5.50 11.30 -3.64
N GLY A 245 -5.75 10.78 -4.85
CA GLY A 245 -6.73 11.31 -5.80
C GLY A 245 -6.21 12.39 -6.74
N LEU A 246 -4.88 12.52 -6.92
CA LEU A 246 -4.29 13.47 -7.86
C LEU A 246 -3.96 12.80 -9.19
N ASP A 247 -4.33 13.42 -10.29
CA ASP A 247 -3.92 13.02 -11.63
C ASP A 247 -2.47 13.47 -11.90
N VAL A 248 -1.62 12.54 -12.36
CA VAL A 248 -0.18 12.79 -12.51
C VAL A 248 0.30 12.54 -13.94
N CYS A 249 0.93 13.53 -14.55
CA CYS A 249 1.72 13.39 -15.77
C CYS A 249 3.16 13.00 -15.42
N LEU A 250 3.56 11.76 -15.71
CA LEU A 250 4.91 11.24 -15.47
C LEU A 250 5.70 11.15 -16.78
N LEU A 251 6.72 11.97 -16.94
CA LEU A 251 7.72 11.76 -17.98
C LEU A 251 8.80 10.82 -17.42
N ALA A 252 8.99 9.65 -18.04
CA ALA A 252 9.99 8.70 -17.59
C ALA A 252 10.87 8.20 -18.75
N VAL A 253 12.18 8.15 -18.51
CA VAL A 253 13.10 7.57 -19.48
C VAL A 253 12.81 6.07 -19.63
N ALA A 254 12.89 5.57 -20.86
CA ALA A 254 12.44 4.23 -21.25
C ALA A 254 13.00 3.09 -20.36
N ASP A 255 14.23 3.20 -19.87
CA ASP A 255 14.85 2.22 -18.97
C ASP A 255 14.30 2.26 -17.53
N GLN A 256 13.59 3.33 -17.13
CA GLN A 256 12.98 3.48 -15.82
C GLN A 256 11.48 3.15 -15.79
N LEU A 257 10.85 2.97 -16.96
CA LEU A 257 9.41 2.72 -17.06
C LEU A 257 8.94 1.51 -16.23
N SER A 258 9.69 0.41 -16.29
CA SER A 258 9.29 -0.81 -15.59
C SER A 258 9.27 -0.66 -14.07
N ALA A 259 10.18 0.13 -13.51
CA ALA A 259 10.20 0.41 -12.07
C ALA A 259 8.98 1.23 -11.65
N HIS A 260 8.65 2.28 -12.41
CA HIS A 260 7.51 3.15 -12.11
C HIS A 260 6.17 2.43 -12.29
N THR A 261 5.99 1.71 -13.42
CA THR A 261 4.76 0.94 -13.65
C THR A 261 4.61 -0.25 -12.70
N GLY A 262 5.70 -0.78 -12.15
CA GLY A 262 5.69 -1.77 -11.07
C GLY A 262 5.09 -1.18 -9.80
N GLU A 263 5.60 -0.04 -9.31
CA GLU A 263 5.08 0.67 -8.14
C GLU A 263 3.60 1.05 -8.28
N LEU A 264 3.17 1.49 -9.47
CA LEU A 264 1.76 1.83 -9.71
C LEU A 264 0.85 0.60 -9.61
N ARG A 265 1.28 -0.54 -10.18
CA ARG A 265 0.53 -1.81 -10.07
C ARG A 265 0.45 -2.30 -8.63
N ASP A 266 1.54 -2.25 -7.89
CA ASP A 266 1.58 -2.65 -6.48
C ASP A 266 0.67 -1.76 -5.61
N GLY A 267 0.50 -0.48 -5.99
CA GLY A 267 -0.43 0.47 -5.38
C GLY A 267 -1.88 0.40 -5.89
N ASN A 268 -2.19 -0.51 -6.82
CA ASN A 268 -3.49 -0.59 -7.51
C ASN A 268 -3.94 0.73 -8.14
N VAL A 269 -2.98 1.54 -8.61
CA VAL A 269 -3.21 2.81 -9.30
C VAL A 269 -3.43 2.58 -10.79
N SER A 270 -4.46 3.19 -11.35
CA SER A 270 -4.72 3.19 -12.79
C SER A 270 -3.67 4.04 -13.53
N TYR A 271 -3.12 3.51 -14.61
CA TYR A 271 -2.17 4.26 -15.42
C TYR A 271 -2.30 3.90 -16.91
N GLU A 272 -1.91 4.83 -17.76
CA GLU A 272 -1.70 4.60 -19.18
C GLU A 272 -0.27 4.97 -19.58
N VAL A 273 0.27 4.28 -20.57
CA VAL A 273 1.59 4.60 -21.13
C VAL A 273 1.38 5.11 -22.55
N VAL A 274 1.78 6.34 -22.78
CA VAL A 274 1.71 6.98 -24.08
C VAL A 274 3.12 6.97 -24.70
N ASP A 275 3.25 6.31 -25.85
CA ASP A 275 4.47 6.37 -26.62
C ASP A 275 4.46 7.65 -27.46
N THR A 276 5.34 8.58 -27.09
CA THR A 276 5.43 9.91 -27.69
C THR A 276 6.49 10.00 -28.78
N ALA A 277 7.15 8.90 -29.13
CA ALA A 277 8.12 8.86 -30.22
C ALA A 277 7.42 8.95 -31.58
N THR A 278 7.79 10.00 -32.34
CA THR A 278 7.32 10.23 -33.72
C THR A 278 8.11 9.44 -34.72
#